data_bdda130168c83b32d17abec5e71c92fd
#
_entry.id   bdda130168c83b32d17abec5e71c92fd
#
_cell.length_a   1.000
_cell.length_b   1.000
_cell.length_c   1.000
_cell.angle_alpha   90.00
_cell.angle_beta   90.00
_cell.angle_gamma   90.00
#
_symmetry.space_group_name_H-M   'P 1'
#
loop_
_entity.id
_entity.type
_entity.pdbx_description
1 polymer ?
#
loop_
_entity_poly.entity_id
_entity_poly.type
_entity_poly.pdbx_seq_one_letter_code
_entity_poly.pdbx_strand_id
1 'polypeptide(L)'
;MGAEATAPRIAGMGTEVHDAALRARDAARVLALATRKQKDAALEAMAAALVAGTDQIVAANAEDVAEARAEGTPENVIDRLSLDADRVATFAQGVRDVAALPDPIGEVVRGSTLPN
;
A
#
# COMPACT_ATOMS: atom_id res chain seq x y z
N MET A 1 -19.33 30.88 24.28
CA MET A 1 -19.95 29.58 24.53
C MET A 1 -19.46 28.63 23.44
N GLY A 2 -18.74 27.82 23.65
CA GLY A 2 -18.12 26.61 23.90
C GLY A 2 -18.18 25.69 22.69
N ALA A 3 -17.19 25.73 21.82
CA ALA A 3 -16.99 24.71 20.79
C ALA A 3 -16.19 23.54 21.39
N GLU A 4 -16.85 22.55 21.90
CA GLU A 4 -16.26 21.28 22.29
C GLU A 4 -16.88 20.17 21.47
N ALA A 5 -16.22 19.74 20.41
CA ALA A 5 -16.60 18.50 19.76
C ALA A 5 -15.52 17.92 18.84
N THR A 6 -14.26 17.84 19.29
CA THR A 6 -13.23 17.24 18.40
C THR A 6 -12.42 16.11 19.07
N ALA A 7 -12.61 15.80 20.34
CA ALA A 7 -11.84 14.80 21.05
C ALA A 7 -12.18 13.32 20.76
N PRO A 8 -13.41 12.89 20.42
CA PRO A 8 -13.71 11.45 20.24
C PRO A 8 -13.14 10.80 18.98
N ARG A 9 -12.92 11.57 17.92
CA ARG A 9 -12.42 11.03 16.64
C ARG A 9 -10.96 10.58 16.68
N ILE A 10 -10.13 11.26 17.42
CA ILE A 10 -8.69 10.97 17.49
C ILE A 10 -8.42 9.69 18.32
N ALA A 11 -9.18 9.43 19.36
CA ALA A 11 -9.02 8.24 20.19
C ALA A 11 -9.38 6.93 19.45
N GLY A 12 -10.42 6.94 18.59
CA GLY A 12 -10.81 5.79 17.77
C GLY A 12 -9.78 5.46 16.68
N MET A 13 -9.24 6.47 16.01
CA MET A 13 -8.22 6.32 14.96
C MET A 13 -6.91 5.72 15.48
N GLY A 14 -6.50 6.07 16.71
CA GLY A 14 -5.31 5.49 17.35
C GLY A 14 -5.45 3.99 17.58
N THR A 15 -6.64 3.49 17.94
CA THR A 15 -6.91 2.06 18.13
C THR A 15 -6.92 1.31 16.79
N GLU A 16 -7.54 1.86 15.75
CA GLU A 16 -7.59 1.24 14.42
C GLU A 16 -6.20 1.10 13.80
N VAL A 17 -5.36 2.11 13.90
CA VAL A 17 -3.98 2.07 13.41
C VAL A 17 -3.16 1.05 14.20
N HIS A 18 -3.31 1.02 15.52
CA HIS A 18 -2.64 0.04 16.38
C HIS A 18 -3.03 -1.39 16.02
N ASP A 19 -4.32 -1.65 15.85
CA ASP A 19 -4.84 -2.97 15.46
C ASP A 19 -4.36 -3.38 14.06
N ALA A 20 -4.31 -2.45 13.13
CA ALA A 20 -3.73 -2.69 11.80
C ALA A 20 -2.24 -3.04 11.89
N ALA A 21 -1.47 -2.37 12.73
CA ALA A 21 -0.06 -2.67 12.97
C ALA A 21 0.15 -4.06 13.59
N LEU A 22 -0.70 -4.47 14.52
CA LEU A 22 -0.66 -5.83 15.10
C LEU A 22 -0.93 -6.90 14.03
N ARG A 23 -1.95 -6.72 13.20
CA ARG A 23 -2.23 -7.63 12.09
C ARG A 23 -1.08 -7.69 11.08
N ALA A 24 -0.47 -6.56 10.76
CA ALA A 24 0.70 -6.51 9.88
C ALA A 24 1.91 -7.26 10.49
N ARG A 25 2.13 -7.14 11.79
CA ARG A 25 3.18 -7.88 12.51
C ARG A 25 2.96 -9.39 12.45
N ASP A 26 1.73 -9.86 12.60
CA ASP A 26 1.41 -11.28 12.50
C ASP A 26 1.57 -11.78 11.06
N ALA A 27 1.12 -11.01 10.06
CA ALA A 27 1.32 -11.32 8.65
C ALA A 27 2.81 -11.38 8.26
N ALA A 28 3.64 -10.52 8.83
CA ALA A 28 5.09 -10.51 8.57
C ALA A 28 5.77 -11.83 8.97
N ARG A 29 5.30 -12.50 10.01
CA ARG A 29 5.82 -13.82 10.44
C ARG A 29 5.55 -14.90 9.39
N VAL A 30 4.38 -14.86 8.75
CA VAL A 30 4.02 -15.78 7.66
C VAL A 30 4.84 -15.46 6.41
N LEU A 31 4.96 -14.19 6.05
CA LEU A 31 5.72 -13.75 4.89
C LEU A 31 7.21 -14.06 4.99
N ALA A 32 7.79 -14.03 6.21
CA ALA A 32 9.19 -14.39 6.44
C ALA A 32 9.52 -15.84 6.04
N LEU A 33 8.54 -16.74 6.04
CA LEU A 33 8.66 -18.13 5.66
C LEU A 33 8.19 -18.43 4.22
N ALA A 34 7.63 -17.44 3.54
CA ALA A 34 7.16 -17.58 2.17
C ALA A 34 8.32 -17.77 1.19
N THR A 35 8.14 -18.67 0.24
CA THR A 35 9.11 -18.89 -0.84
C THR A 35 9.12 -17.71 -1.81
N ARG A 36 10.22 -17.54 -2.55
CA ARG A 36 10.30 -16.58 -3.65
C ARG A 36 9.13 -16.74 -4.63
N LYS A 37 8.84 -17.98 -5.01
CA LYS A 37 7.74 -18.30 -5.92
C LYS A 37 6.38 -17.83 -5.38
N GLN A 38 6.11 -18.01 -4.09
CA GLN A 38 4.87 -17.56 -3.45
C GLN A 38 4.76 -16.02 -3.45
N LYS A 39 5.86 -15.33 -3.14
CA LYS A 39 5.92 -13.86 -3.17
C LYS A 39 5.70 -13.31 -4.57
N ASP A 40 6.36 -13.87 -5.57
CA ASP A 40 6.21 -13.46 -6.97
C ASP A 40 4.79 -13.70 -7.49
N ALA A 41 4.18 -14.85 -7.14
CA ALA A 41 2.80 -15.14 -7.50
C ALA A 41 1.80 -14.15 -6.85
N ALA A 42 2.04 -13.77 -5.59
CA ALA A 42 1.21 -12.79 -4.91
C ALA A 42 1.32 -11.41 -5.55
N LEU A 43 2.53 -10.96 -5.88
CA LEU A 43 2.75 -9.66 -6.52
C LEU A 43 2.14 -9.63 -7.95
N GLU A 44 2.27 -10.70 -8.72
CA GLU A 44 1.62 -10.80 -10.04
C GLU A 44 0.09 -10.77 -9.93
N ALA A 45 -0.48 -11.48 -8.94
CA ALA A 45 -1.91 -11.45 -8.69
C ALA A 45 -2.40 -10.05 -8.30
N MET A 46 -1.63 -9.32 -7.50
CA MET A 46 -1.92 -7.92 -7.14
C MET A 46 -1.88 -7.01 -8.37
N ALA A 47 -0.86 -7.13 -9.22
CA ALA A 47 -0.75 -6.36 -10.45
C ALA A 47 -1.92 -6.65 -11.41
N ALA A 48 -2.27 -7.92 -11.59
CA ALA A 48 -3.40 -8.33 -12.40
C ALA A 48 -4.74 -7.80 -11.86
N ALA A 49 -4.93 -7.82 -10.54
CA ALA A 49 -6.13 -7.28 -9.90
C ALA A 49 -6.26 -5.76 -10.07
N LEU A 50 -5.15 -5.02 -10.00
CA LEU A 50 -5.14 -3.57 -10.29
C LEU A 50 -5.61 -3.28 -11.72
N VAL A 51 -5.09 -4.01 -12.70
CA VAL A 51 -5.47 -3.84 -14.10
C VAL A 51 -6.95 -4.23 -14.31
N ALA A 52 -7.38 -5.35 -13.76
CA ALA A 52 -8.77 -5.80 -13.87
C ALA A 52 -9.77 -4.83 -13.20
N GLY A 53 -9.35 -4.17 -12.11
CA GLY A 53 -10.15 -3.21 -11.37
C GLY A 53 -10.04 -1.77 -11.85
N THR A 54 -9.40 -1.50 -12.97
CA THR A 54 -9.11 -0.13 -13.46
C THR A 54 -10.36 0.75 -13.49
N ASP A 55 -11.45 0.31 -14.08
CA ASP A 55 -12.67 1.11 -14.21
C ASP A 55 -13.25 1.48 -12.84
N GLN A 56 -13.27 0.54 -11.92
CA GLN A 56 -13.74 0.76 -10.55
C GLN A 56 -12.84 1.73 -9.78
N ILE A 57 -11.52 1.60 -9.91
CA ILE A 57 -10.54 2.48 -9.27
C ILE A 57 -10.67 3.90 -9.80
N VAL A 58 -10.75 4.07 -11.11
CA VAL A 58 -10.86 5.39 -11.75
C VAL A 58 -12.21 6.06 -11.38
N ALA A 59 -13.30 5.31 -11.32
CA ALA A 59 -14.61 5.84 -10.91
C ALA A 59 -14.59 6.32 -9.45
N ALA A 60 -14.07 5.53 -8.52
CA ALA A 60 -13.93 5.94 -7.12
C ALA A 60 -13.00 7.16 -6.97
N ASN A 61 -11.90 7.18 -7.70
CA ASN A 61 -10.99 8.32 -7.69
C ASN A 61 -11.64 9.61 -8.21
N ALA A 62 -12.52 9.52 -9.20
CA ALA A 62 -13.25 10.70 -9.72
C ALA A 62 -14.12 11.35 -8.63
N GLU A 63 -14.74 10.54 -7.76
CA GLU A 63 -15.49 11.03 -6.61
C GLU A 63 -14.57 11.73 -5.60
N ASP A 64 -13.45 11.13 -5.23
CA ASP A 64 -12.46 11.71 -4.32
C ASP A 64 -11.90 13.04 -4.85
N VAL A 65 -11.61 13.11 -6.14
CA VAL A 65 -11.13 14.34 -6.80
C VAL A 65 -12.19 15.43 -6.79
N ALA A 66 -13.45 15.08 -7.04
CA ALA A 66 -14.55 16.05 -6.98
C ALA A 66 -14.73 16.63 -5.58
N GLU A 67 -14.65 15.79 -4.55
CA GLU A 67 -14.71 16.21 -3.14
C GLU A 67 -13.52 17.12 -2.78
N ALA A 68 -12.30 16.73 -3.13
CA ALA A 68 -11.10 17.53 -2.89
C ALA A 68 -11.17 18.92 -3.56
N ARG A 69 -11.71 19.02 -4.78
CA ARG A 69 -11.96 20.30 -5.43
C ARG A 69 -12.99 21.14 -4.70
N ALA A 70 -14.07 20.53 -4.23
CA ALA A 70 -15.12 21.21 -3.47
C ALA A 70 -14.57 21.78 -2.14
N GLU A 71 -13.57 21.12 -1.54
CA GLU A 71 -12.88 21.57 -0.34
C GLU A 71 -11.81 22.63 -0.60
N GLY A 72 -11.54 22.99 -1.85
CA GLY A 72 -10.57 24.02 -2.23
C GLY A 72 -9.13 23.53 -2.33
N THR A 73 -8.91 22.23 -2.51
CA THR A 73 -7.57 21.64 -2.70
C THR A 73 -6.91 22.25 -3.95
N PRO A 74 -5.63 22.68 -3.86
CA PRO A 74 -4.90 23.24 -5.00
C PRO A 74 -4.77 22.28 -6.17
N GLU A 75 -4.84 22.78 -7.42
CA GLU A 75 -4.81 21.97 -8.64
C GLU A 75 -3.53 21.09 -8.78
N ASN A 76 -2.38 21.55 -8.29
CA ASN A 76 -1.17 20.74 -8.29
C ASN A 76 -1.27 19.50 -7.39
N VAL A 77 -2.07 19.57 -6.32
CA VAL A 77 -2.38 18.41 -5.46
C VAL A 77 -3.43 17.53 -6.12
N ILE A 78 -4.46 18.14 -6.74
CA ILE A 78 -5.49 17.43 -7.52
C ILE A 78 -4.86 16.58 -8.63
N ASP A 79 -3.91 17.14 -9.39
CA ASP A 79 -3.20 16.38 -10.42
C ASP A 79 -2.47 15.15 -9.87
N ARG A 80 -1.87 15.28 -8.69
CA ARG A 80 -1.19 14.18 -8.02
C ARG A 80 -2.15 13.13 -7.45
N LEU A 81 -3.36 13.53 -7.08
CA LEU A 81 -4.43 12.62 -6.61
C LEU A 81 -5.13 11.90 -7.76
N SER A 82 -5.17 12.50 -8.95
CA SER A 82 -5.96 12.02 -10.07
C SER A 82 -5.39 10.73 -10.65
N LEU A 83 -6.23 9.73 -10.81
CA LEU A 83 -5.93 8.45 -11.45
C LEU A 83 -6.69 8.32 -12.77
N ASP A 84 -5.99 7.85 -13.78
CA ASP A 84 -6.54 7.39 -15.05
C ASP A 84 -6.08 5.95 -15.33
N ALA A 85 -6.53 5.37 -16.43
CA ALA A 85 -6.16 4.02 -16.80
C ALA A 85 -4.65 3.83 -16.96
N ASP A 86 -3.95 4.82 -17.52
CA ASP A 86 -2.50 4.78 -17.71
C ASP A 86 -1.74 4.82 -16.40
N ARG A 87 -2.17 5.62 -15.45
CA ARG A 87 -1.59 5.69 -14.10
C ARG A 87 -1.82 4.38 -13.32
N VAL A 88 -3.00 3.78 -13.42
CA VAL A 88 -3.27 2.46 -12.83
C VAL A 88 -2.38 1.38 -13.45
N ALA A 89 -2.23 1.38 -14.78
CA ALA A 89 -1.32 0.46 -15.47
C ALA A 89 0.13 0.65 -15.01
N THR A 90 0.56 1.88 -14.81
CA THR A 90 1.90 2.22 -14.29
C THR A 90 2.11 1.69 -12.88
N PHE A 91 1.12 1.78 -11.99
CA PHE A 91 1.18 1.16 -10.67
C PHE A 91 1.29 -0.36 -10.73
N ALA A 92 0.50 -1.00 -11.59
CA ALA A 92 0.58 -2.44 -11.79
C ALA A 92 1.96 -2.88 -12.30
N GLN A 93 2.55 -2.11 -13.22
CA GLN A 93 3.91 -2.36 -13.67
C GLN A 93 4.93 -2.17 -12.54
N GLY A 94 4.77 -1.15 -11.69
CA GLY A 94 5.61 -0.96 -10.51
C GLY A 94 5.60 -2.17 -9.56
N VAL A 95 4.45 -2.80 -9.36
CA VAL A 95 4.34 -4.05 -8.58
C VAL A 95 5.12 -5.20 -9.23
N ARG A 96 5.03 -5.34 -10.56
CA ARG A 96 5.82 -6.33 -11.31
C ARG A 96 7.32 -6.05 -11.26
N ASP A 97 7.72 -4.79 -11.29
CA ASP A 97 9.12 -4.39 -11.16
C ASP A 97 9.68 -4.80 -9.78
N VAL A 98 8.88 -4.68 -8.72
CA VAL A 98 9.25 -5.17 -7.40
C VAL A 98 9.41 -6.69 -7.40
N ALA A 99 8.53 -7.44 -8.07
CA ALA A 99 8.65 -8.89 -8.21
C ALA A 99 9.96 -9.32 -8.90
N ALA A 100 10.47 -8.49 -9.81
CA ALA A 100 11.73 -8.73 -10.52
C ALA A 100 12.99 -8.45 -9.68
N LEU A 101 12.87 -7.76 -8.52
CA LEU A 101 13.99 -7.51 -7.62
C LEU A 101 14.48 -8.80 -6.96
N PRO A 102 15.77 -8.91 -6.61
CA PRO A 102 16.28 -10.00 -5.79
C PRO A 102 15.58 -10.05 -4.44
N ASP A 103 15.29 -11.26 -3.96
CA ASP A 103 14.72 -11.44 -2.61
C ASP A 103 15.87 -11.40 -1.58
N PRO A 104 15.93 -10.40 -0.68
CA PRO A 104 17.00 -10.28 0.31
C PRO A 104 16.83 -11.23 1.51
N ILE A 105 15.67 -11.86 1.64
CA ILE A 105 15.37 -12.75 2.78
C ILE A 105 16.18 -14.04 2.65
N GLY A 106 16.98 -14.34 3.68
CA GLY A 106 17.86 -15.50 3.70
C GLY A 106 19.24 -15.26 3.08
N GLU A 107 19.51 -14.05 2.61
CA GLU A 107 20.83 -13.68 2.10
C GLU A 107 21.84 -13.57 3.25
N VAL A 108 23.03 -14.20 3.09
CA VAL A 108 24.08 -14.15 4.11
C VAL A 108 24.89 -12.87 3.94
N VAL A 109 24.66 -11.92 4.82
CA VAL A 109 25.39 -10.63 4.83
C VAL A 109 26.79 -10.78 5.41
N ARG A 110 26.96 -11.66 6.41
CA ARG A 110 28.26 -11.94 7.05
C ARG A 110 28.29 -13.35 7.62
N GLY A 111 29.36 -14.07 7.33
CA GLY A 111 29.66 -15.37 7.93
C GLY A 111 31.00 -15.32 8.66
N SER A 112 31.14 -16.06 9.79
CA SER A 112 32.39 -16.26 10.48
C SER A 112 32.53 -17.71 10.92
N THR A 113 33.77 -18.25 10.82
CA THR A 113 34.08 -19.57 11.36
C THR A 113 34.46 -19.41 12.83
N LEU A 114 33.76 -20.15 13.70
CA LEU A 114 34.16 -20.18 15.11
C LEU A 114 35.35 -21.10 15.29
N PRO A 115 36.34 -20.74 16.14
CA PRO A 115 37.43 -21.63 16.48
C PRO A 115 36.91 -22.84 17.24
N ASN A 116 37.44 -24.02 16.90
CA ASN A 116 37.13 -25.29 17.59
C ASN A 116 37.73 -25.28 19.00
#